data_55aa16f34a1a5a141a9026465c614a48
#
_entry.id   55aa16f34a1a5a141a9026465c614a48
#
_cell.length_a   1.000
_cell.length_b   1.000
_cell.length_c   1.000
_cell.angle_alpha   90.00
_cell.angle_beta   90.00
_cell.angle_gamma   90.00
#
_symmetry.space_group_name_H-M   'P 1'
#
loop_
_entity.id
_entity.type
_entity.pdbx_description
1 polymer ?
#
loop_
_entity_poly.entity_id
_entity_poly.type
_entity_poly.pdbx_seq_one_letter_code
_entity_poly.pdbx_strand_id
1 'polypeptide(L)'
;KGYVVYDDAKNGKRPAILMIHAREGMTPKTLALTEMWAKLGYVAFAADIFGYGEGILPKDVPEMSAQTTIFRKDPPLTRARTQAGYDALAKHPLVDAGRIALIGYCFGGDVGVEFGSTGAPLSLNVAIHGSFLKKYPEGWAKNVKGRFLVLHGAEDKVAPLTSVANMVDDLRVAKVPFQYELYSGTG
;
A
#
# COMPACT_ATOMS: atom_id res chain seq x y z
N LYS A 1 7.70 -10.41 8.69
CA LYS A 1 8.89 -10.44 7.84
C LYS A 1 8.68 -9.53 6.63
N GLY A 2 9.75 -9.23 5.89
CA GLY A 2 9.69 -8.43 4.67
C GLY A 2 10.99 -8.57 3.87
N TYR A 3 11.02 -7.92 2.72
CA TYR A 3 12.14 -7.96 1.79
C TYR A 3 12.62 -6.53 1.54
N VAL A 4 13.86 -6.22 1.93
CA VAL A 4 14.47 -4.90 1.72
C VAL A 4 15.47 -4.95 0.56
N VAL A 5 15.41 -3.94 -0.30
CA VAL A 5 16.30 -3.80 -1.46
C VAL A 5 16.74 -2.34 -1.59
N TYR A 6 18.00 -2.12 -1.89
CA TYR A 6 18.57 -0.81 -2.15
C TYR A 6 19.84 -0.94 -3.00
N ASP A 7 20.24 0.14 -3.65
CA ASP A 7 21.51 0.24 -4.37
C ASP A 7 22.63 0.52 -3.35
N ASP A 8 23.51 -0.44 -3.11
CA ASP A 8 24.62 -0.35 -2.15
C ASP A 8 25.79 0.53 -2.62
N ALA A 9 25.83 0.81 -3.92
CA ALA A 9 26.81 1.76 -4.47
C ALA A 9 26.51 3.23 -4.08
N LYS A 10 25.28 3.53 -3.62
CA LYS A 10 24.85 4.87 -3.24
C LYS A 10 24.93 5.07 -1.75
N ASN A 11 25.63 6.10 -1.33
CA ASN A 11 25.75 6.51 0.08
C ASN A 11 24.69 7.55 0.46
N GLY A 12 24.43 7.66 1.78
CA GLY A 12 23.54 8.66 2.35
C GLY A 12 22.06 8.27 2.39
N LYS A 13 21.31 9.04 3.18
CA LYS A 13 19.89 8.83 3.36
C LYS A 13 19.09 9.18 2.11
N ARG A 14 18.12 8.34 1.78
CA ARG A 14 17.30 8.43 0.57
C ARG A 14 15.81 8.31 0.90
N PRO A 15 14.91 8.78 0.02
CA PRO A 15 13.49 8.45 0.11
C PRO A 15 13.29 6.95 0.08
N ALA A 16 12.22 6.49 0.71
CA ALA A 16 11.94 5.07 0.78
C ALA A 16 10.52 4.73 0.35
N ILE A 17 10.35 3.50 -0.11
CA ILE A 17 9.08 2.93 -0.56
C ILE A 17 8.71 1.75 0.33
N LEU A 18 7.58 1.86 1.03
CA LEU A 18 6.93 0.73 1.67
C LEU A 18 5.97 0.11 0.65
N MET A 19 6.33 -1.04 0.11
CA MET A 19 5.52 -1.78 -0.85
C MET A 19 4.58 -2.73 -0.11
N ILE A 20 3.28 -2.68 -0.43
CA ILE A 20 2.29 -3.63 0.04
C ILE A 20 1.81 -4.48 -1.13
N HIS A 21 1.94 -5.79 -0.98
CA HIS A 21 1.60 -6.77 -2.00
C HIS A 21 0.10 -6.82 -2.33
N ALA A 22 -0.24 -7.36 -3.48
CA ALA A 22 -1.60 -7.68 -3.87
C ALA A 22 -2.10 -8.96 -3.16
N ARG A 23 -3.29 -9.45 -3.53
CA ARG A 23 -3.90 -10.65 -2.91
C ARG A 23 -3.06 -11.93 -3.02
N GLU A 24 -2.13 -11.95 -3.95
CA GLU A 24 -1.21 -13.09 -4.20
C GLU A 24 -0.10 -13.21 -3.13
N GLY A 25 0.12 -12.17 -2.32
CA GLY A 25 1.17 -12.16 -1.30
C GLY A 25 2.55 -11.78 -1.84
N MET A 26 3.59 -12.28 -1.16
CA MET A 26 5.01 -12.00 -1.46
C MET A 26 5.53 -12.85 -2.62
N THR A 27 4.94 -12.69 -3.80
CA THR A 27 5.32 -13.42 -5.02
C THR A 27 6.63 -12.89 -5.63
N PRO A 28 7.27 -13.65 -6.55
CA PRO A 28 8.39 -13.14 -7.35
C PRO A 28 8.08 -11.81 -8.05
N LYS A 29 6.83 -11.59 -8.49
CA LYS A 29 6.38 -10.34 -9.08
C LYS A 29 6.45 -9.18 -8.07
N THR A 30 6.03 -9.41 -6.83
CA THR A 30 6.12 -8.40 -5.75
C THR A 30 7.58 -8.05 -5.48
N LEU A 31 8.47 -9.05 -5.44
CA LEU A 31 9.91 -8.82 -5.24
C LEU A 31 10.52 -8.04 -6.40
N ALA A 32 10.24 -8.40 -7.65
CA ALA A 32 10.72 -7.70 -8.82
C ALA A 32 10.26 -6.22 -8.88
N LEU A 33 9.02 -5.94 -8.49
CA LEU A 33 8.53 -4.57 -8.37
C LEU A 33 9.28 -3.80 -7.27
N THR A 34 9.62 -4.45 -6.17
CA THR A 34 10.41 -3.83 -5.09
C THR A 34 11.84 -3.51 -5.57
N GLU A 35 12.45 -4.42 -6.32
CA GLU A 35 13.77 -4.19 -6.94
C GLU A 35 13.76 -3.05 -7.96
N MET A 36 12.68 -2.91 -8.72
CA MET A 36 12.52 -1.79 -9.67
C MET A 36 12.63 -0.43 -8.94
N TRP A 37 11.99 -0.29 -7.78
CA TRP A 37 12.10 0.94 -6.99
C TRP A 37 13.52 1.17 -6.46
N ALA A 38 14.22 0.12 -6.06
CA ALA A 38 15.62 0.23 -5.63
C ALA A 38 16.53 0.69 -6.78
N LYS A 39 16.32 0.19 -8.01
CA LYS A 39 17.03 0.65 -9.22
C LYS A 39 16.81 2.14 -9.52
N LEU A 40 15.63 2.67 -9.16
CA LEU A 40 15.33 4.10 -9.27
C LEU A 40 15.96 4.95 -8.14
N GLY A 41 16.66 4.33 -7.20
CA GLY A 41 17.41 5.02 -6.16
C GLY A 41 16.73 5.13 -4.81
N TYR A 42 15.57 4.48 -4.62
CA TYR A 42 14.91 4.38 -3.33
C TYR A 42 15.50 3.27 -2.45
N VAL A 43 15.28 3.35 -1.14
CA VAL A 43 15.28 2.14 -0.30
C VAL A 43 13.89 1.56 -0.35
N ALA A 44 13.73 0.36 -0.89
CA ALA A 44 12.42 -0.28 -1.06
C ALA A 44 12.26 -1.46 -0.10
N PHE A 45 11.10 -1.57 0.51
CA PHE A 45 10.76 -2.64 1.45
C PHE A 45 9.39 -3.20 1.13
N ALA A 46 9.32 -4.47 0.74
CA ALA A 46 8.06 -5.17 0.63
C ALA A 46 7.68 -5.79 1.98
N ALA A 47 6.54 -5.37 2.53
CA ALA A 47 6.01 -5.89 3.79
C ALA A 47 5.12 -7.11 3.54
N ASP A 48 5.38 -8.20 4.24
CA ASP A 48 4.55 -9.40 4.25
C ASP A 48 3.36 -9.20 5.20
N ILE A 49 2.24 -8.74 4.66
CA ILE A 49 1.02 -8.52 5.44
C ILE A 49 0.39 -9.85 5.87
N PHE A 50 0.48 -10.88 5.05
CA PHE A 50 -0.06 -12.20 5.42
C PHE A 50 0.76 -12.89 6.53
N GLY A 51 2.07 -12.60 6.61
CA GLY A 51 2.94 -13.07 7.68
C GLY A 51 3.34 -14.53 7.58
N TYR A 52 3.24 -15.11 6.41
CA TYR A 52 3.64 -16.49 6.18
C TYR A 52 5.16 -16.70 6.15
N GLY A 53 5.91 -15.61 5.96
CA GLY A 53 7.35 -15.71 5.79
C GLY A 53 7.72 -16.28 4.43
N GLU A 54 8.83 -17.03 4.38
CA GLU A 54 9.35 -17.55 3.11
C GLU A 54 8.45 -18.63 2.51
N GLY A 55 7.76 -18.27 1.40
CA GLY A 55 7.28 -19.25 0.44
C GLY A 55 5.87 -19.82 0.65
N ILE A 56 5.14 -19.45 1.69
CA ILE A 56 3.73 -19.87 1.81
C ILE A 56 2.85 -18.79 1.15
N LEU A 57 2.45 -19.06 -0.08
CA LEU A 57 1.56 -18.19 -0.85
C LEU A 57 0.19 -18.87 -1.01
N PRO A 58 -0.90 -18.08 -1.09
CA PRO A 58 -2.20 -18.62 -1.48
C PRO A 58 -2.11 -19.30 -2.84
N LYS A 59 -2.63 -20.52 -2.95
CA LYS A 59 -2.48 -21.37 -4.14
C LYS A 59 -3.46 -21.02 -5.26
N ASP A 60 -4.63 -20.54 -4.87
CA ASP A 60 -5.73 -20.26 -5.79
C ASP A 60 -6.55 -19.03 -5.36
N VAL A 61 -7.53 -18.63 -6.18
CA VAL A 61 -8.38 -17.48 -5.92
C VAL A 61 -9.21 -17.63 -4.63
N PRO A 62 -9.79 -18.78 -4.28
CA PRO A 62 -10.43 -18.99 -3.00
C PRO A 62 -9.52 -18.72 -1.80
N GLU A 63 -8.29 -19.27 -1.79
CA GLU A 63 -7.32 -19.01 -0.72
C GLU A 63 -6.90 -17.54 -0.66
N MET A 64 -6.65 -16.89 -1.81
CA MET A 64 -6.36 -15.45 -1.88
C MET A 64 -7.49 -14.62 -1.27
N SER A 65 -8.74 -14.97 -1.58
CA SER A 65 -9.92 -14.29 -1.05
C SER A 65 -10.09 -14.52 0.46
N ALA A 66 -9.84 -15.73 0.93
CA ALA A 66 -9.87 -16.06 2.35
C ALA A 66 -8.83 -15.26 3.13
N GLN A 67 -7.59 -15.22 2.63
CA GLN A 67 -6.50 -14.46 3.25
C GLN A 67 -6.79 -12.96 3.31
N THR A 68 -7.16 -12.34 2.20
CA THR A 68 -7.48 -10.89 2.20
C THR A 68 -8.67 -10.58 3.09
N THR A 69 -9.64 -11.50 3.22
CA THR A 69 -10.81 -11.34 4.08
C THR A 69 -10.43 -11.26 5.56
N ILE A 70 -9.44 -12.05 6.02
CA ILE A 70 -8.94 -11.98 7.40
C ILE A 70 -8.52 -10.54 7.72
N PHE A 71 -7.68 -9.95 6.87
CA PHE A 71 -7.14 -8.61 7.10
C PHE A 71 -8.16 -7.50 6.90
N ARG A 72 -9.10 -7.65 5.96
CA ARG A 72 -10.19 -6.69 5.78
C ARG A 72 -11.17 -6.68 6.96
N LYS A 73 -11.37 -7.82 7.62
CA LYS A 73 -12.24 -7.94 8.82
C LYS A 73 -11.53 -7.58 10.12
N ASP A 74 -10.20 -7.56 10.13
CA ASP A 74 -9.39 -7.20 11.30
C ASP A 74 -8.47 -6.00 10.99
N PRO A 75 -9.02 -4.77 10.97
CA PRO A 75 -8.24 -3.55 10.77
C PRO A 75 -7.10 -3.36 11.77
N PRO A 76 -7.27 -3.64 13.08
CA PRO A 76 -6.19 -3.59 14.04
C PRO A 76 -4.99 -4.46 13.65
N LEU A 77 -5.22 -5.71 13.23
CA LEU A 77 -4.17 -6.61 12.77
C LEU A 77 -3.46 -6.06 11.52
N THR A 78 -4.25 -5.58 10.55
CA THR A 78 -3.73 -4.99 9.32
C THR A 78 -2.84 -3.78 9.61
N ARG A 79 -3.29 -2.88 10.47
CA ARG A 79 -2.53 -1.70 10.90
C ARG A 79 -1.24 -2.10 11.63
N ALA A 80 -1.30 -3.05 12.55
CA ALA A 80 -0.15 -3.50 13.31
C ALA A 80 0.94 -4.10 12.41
N ARG A 81 0.55 -4.91 11.42
CA ARG A 81 1.51 -5.50 10.47
C ARG A 81 2.12 -4.47 9.53
N THR A 82 1.31 -3.53 9.05
CA THR A 82 1.79 -2.44 8.20
C THR A 82 2.71 -1.51 8.99
N GLN A 83 2.36 -1.19 10.25
CA GLN A 83 3.19 -0.41 11.15
C GLN A 83 4.55 -1.08 11.39
N ALA A 84 4.57 -2.38 11.64
CA ALA A 84 5.83 -3.12 11.82
C ALA A 84 6.73 -3.05 10.57
N GLY A 85 6.14 -3.13 9.37
CA GLY A 85 6.87 -2.92 8.11
C GLY A 85 7.40 -1.48 7.96
N TYR A 86 6.56 -0.50 8.27
CA TYR A 86 6.96 0.91 8.28
C TYR A 86 8.11 1.18 9.25
N ASP A 87 8.01 0.67 10.49
CA ASP A 87 9.04 0.87 11.53
C ASP A 87 10.38 0.22 11.15
N ALA A 88 10.32 -0.97 10.54
CA ALA A 88 11.53 -1.64 10.04
C ALA A 88 12.21 -0.81 8.94
N LEU A 89 11.42 -0.27 8.01
CA LEU A 89 11.93 0.58 6.93
C LEU A 89 12.46 1.91 7.47
N ALA A 90 11.72 2.59 8.34
CA ALA A 90 12.09 3.90 8.89
C ALA A 90 13.39 3.86 9.74
N LYS A 91 13.67 2.73 10.37
CA LYS A 91 14.90 2.49 11.15
C LYS A 91 16.12 2.14 10.30
N HIS A 92 15.93 1.87 9.00
CA HIS A 92 17.05 1.49 8.13
C HIS A 92 18.02 2.68 7.97
N PRO A 93 19.35 2.50 8.12
CA PRO A 93 20.31 3.60 8.18
C PRO A 93 20.35 4.47 6.91
N LEU A 94 20.00 3.91 5.76
CA LEU A 94 19.95 4.62 4.47
C LEU A 94 18.60 5.29 4.20
N VAL A 95 17.64 5.26 5.12
CA VAL A 95 16.30 5.84 4.92
C VAL A 95 16.22 7.23 5.52
N ASP A 96 15.70 8.17 4.74
CA ASP A 96 15.17 9.42 5.22
C ASP A 96 13.72 9.19 5.68
N ALA A 97 13.52 9.06 6.98
CA ALA A 97 12.22 8.75 7.58
C ALA A 97 11.15 9.83 7.34
N GLY A 98 11.53 11.05 6.95
CA GLY A 98 10.60 12.11 6.54
C GLY A 98 10.09 11.95 5.10
N ARG A 99 10.64 11.01 4.33
CA ARG A 99 10.33 10.81 2.91
C ARG A 99 10.01 9.34 2.61
N ILE A 100 9.02 8.78 3.31
CA ILE A 100 8.53 7.42 3.07
C ILE A 100 7.18 7.50 2.35
N ALA A 101 7.09 6.84 1.18
CA ALA A 101 5.84 6.61 0.49
C ALA A 101 5.39 5.15 0.67
N LEU A 102 4.08 4.94 0.73
CA LEU A 102 3.49 3.60 0.66
C LEU A 102 2.91 3.40 -0.74
N ILE A 103 3.20 2.26 -1.35
CA ILE A 103 2.61 1.85 -2.64
C ILE A 103 1.93 0.50 -2.45
N GLY A 104 0.61 0.48 -2.64
CA GLY A 104 -0.21 -0.72 -2.51
C GLY A 104 -0.93 -1.08 -3.80
N TYR A 105 -0.85 -2.35 -4.19
CA TYR A 105 -1.53 -2.91 -5.35
C TYR A 105 -2.72 -3.75 -4.91
N CYS A 106 -3.89 -3.56 -5.51
CA CYS A 106 -5.11 -4.32 -5.23
C CYS A 106 -5.44 -4.31 -3.72
N PHE A 107 -5.39 -5.45 -3.05
CA PHE A 107 -5.49 -5.56 -1.59
C PHE A 107 -4.55 -4.58 -0.86
N GLY A 108 -3.32 -4.39 -1.37
CA GLY A 108 -2.37 -3.44 -0.80
C GLY A 108 -2.83 -1.99 -0.88
N GLY A 109 -3.64 -1.63 -1.88
CA GLY A 109 -4.28 -0.32 -1.96
C GLY A 109 -5.26 -0.08 -0.81
N ASP A 110 -6.08 -1.08 -0.46
CA ASP A 110 -6.97 -1.04 0.70
C ASP A 110 -6.17 -0.91 2.02
N VAL A 111 -5.06 -1.68 2.14
CA VAL A 111 -4.15 -1.62 3.29
C VAL A 111 -3.52 -0.23 3.43
N GLY A 112 -3.13 0.40 2.31
CA GLY A 112 -2.58 1.75 2.29
C GLY A 112 -3.55 2.80 2.84
N VAL A 113 -4.81 2.74 2.43
CA VAL A 113 -5.86 3.63 2.97
C VAL A 113 -6.07 3.38 4.46
N GLU A 114 -6.16 2.11 4.86
CA GLU A 114 -6.31 1.71 6.26
C GLU A 114 -5.15 2.24 7.13
N PHE A 115 -3.92 2.11 6.65
CA PHE A 115 -2.73 2.60 7.37
C PHE A 115 -2.66 4.14 7.38
N GLY A 116 -2.95 4.79 6.26
CA GLY A 116 -3.00 6.26 6.17
C GLY A 116 -4.00 6.88 7.14
N SER A 117 -5.14 6.20 7.37
CA SER A 117 -6.19 6.64 8.30
C SER A 117 -5.74 6.72 9.76
N THR A 118 -4.65 6.05 10.13
CA THR A 118 -4.07 6.11 11.48
C THR A 118 -3.29 7.38 11.78
N GLY A 119 -3.03 8.21 10.76
CA GLY A 119 -2.12 9.35 10.87
C GLY A 119 -0.66 8.97 10.69
N ALA A 120 -0.39 7.82 10.06
CA ALA A 120 0.97 7.40 9.74
C ALA A 120 1.73 8.50 8.96
N PRO A 121 3.00 8.76 9.29
CA PRO A 121 3.75 9.86 8.69
C PRO A 121 4.29 9.49 7.30
N LEU A 122 3.37 9.15 6.40
CA LEU A 122 3.65 8.91 4.99
C LEU A 122 3.69 10.24 4.25
N SER A 123 4.69 10.43 3.39
CA SER A 123 4.74 11.59 2.47
C SER A 123 3.75 11.43 1.30
N LEU A 124 3.52 10.18 0.88
CA LEU A 124 2.62 9.81 -0.21
C LEU A 124 2.05 8.43 0.04
N ASN A 125 0.77 8.24 -0.25
CA ASN A 125 0.10 6.95 -0.32
C ASN A 125 -0.38 6.72 -1.75
N VAL A 126 0.12 5.68 -2.41
CA VAL A 126 -0.26 5.30 -3.77
C VAL A 126 -1.12 4.06 -3.72
N ALA A 127 -2.36 4.18 -4.15
CA ALA A 127 -3.31 3.08 -4.23
C ALA A 127 -3.58 2.75 -5.70
N ILE A 128 -3.15 1.57 -6.14
CA ILE A 128 -3.30 1.08 -7.50
C ILE A 128 -4.32 -0.05 -7.50
N HIS A 129 -5.45 0.12 -8.18
CA HIS A 129 -6.50 -0.90 -8.28
C HIS A 129 -7.05 -1.34 -6.89
N GLY A 130 -7.09 -0.43 -5.92
CA GLY A 130 -7.70 -0.73 -4.62
C GLY A 130 -9.22 -0.86 -4.73
N SER A 131 -9.83 -1.80 -3.99
CA SER A 131 -11.26 -2.03 -4.08
C SER A 131 -12.11 -1.02 -3.31
N PHE A 132 -11.59 -0.53 -2.21
CA PHE A 132 -12.25 0.44 -1.31
C PHE A 132 -13.70 0.11 -0.97
N LEU A 133 -14.04 -1.19 -1.00
CA LEU A 133 -15.39 -1.68 -0.72
C LEU A 133 -15.77 -1.58 0.76
N LYS A 134 -14.77 -1.44 1.62
CA LYS A 134 -14.99 -1.25 3.05
C LYS A 134 -15.53 0.15 3.29
N LYS A 135 -16.58 0.26 4.10
CA LYS A 135 -17.00 1.55 4.65
C LYS A 135 -16.02 1.97 5.75
N TYR A 136 -15.27 3.02 5.49
CA TYR A 136 -14.40 3.63 6.50
C TYR A 136 -15.23 4.44 7.51
N PRO A 137 -14.77 4.58 8.76
CA PRO A 137 -15.43 5.46 9.73
C PRO A 137 -15.52 6.89 9.21
N GLU A 138 -16.60 7.60 9.56
CA GLU A 138 -16.75 9.00 9.19
C GLU A 138 -15.53 9.82 9.65
N GLY A 139 -15.02 10.64 8.76
CA GLY A 139 -13.87 11.51 9.03
C GLY A 139 -12.52 10.81 9.10
N TRP A 140 -12.41 9.56 8.69
CA TRP A 140 -11.14 8.80 8.67
C TRP A 140 -9.99 9.57 7.98
N ALA A 141 -10.32 10.27 6.89
CA ALA A 141 -9.33 10.99 6.10
C ALA A 141 -8.74 12.22 6.82
N LYS A 142 -9.37 12.72 7.88
CA LYS A 142 -8.86 13.86 8.68
C LYS A 142 -7.51 13.55 9.36
N ASN A 143 -7.20 12.29 9.58
CA ASN A 143 -5.94 11.87 10.20
C ASN A 143 -4.79 11.76 9.19
N VAL A 144 -5.07 11.71 7.90
CA VAL A 144 -4.06 11.53 6.84
C VAL A 144 -3.05 12.68 6.88
N LYS A 145 -1.75 12.37 6.88
CA LYS A 145 -0.66 13.35 6.99
C LYS A 145 -0.07 13.76 5.64
N GLY A 146 0.02 12.83 4.72
CA GLY A 146 0.60 13.06 3.38
C GLY A 146 -0.46 13.30 2.32
N ARG A 147 -0.11 12.99 1.10
CA ARG A 147 -0.97 13.09 -0.07
C ARG A 147 -1.33 11.71 -0.61
N PHE A 148 -2.37 11.63 -1.42
CA PHE A 148 -2.78 10.41 -2.11
C PHE A 148 -2.55 10.49 -3.62
N LEU A 149 -2.16 9.35 -4.21
CA LEU A 149 -2.28 9.10 -5.65
C LEU A 149 -3.11 7.84 -5.82
N VAL A 150 -4.22 7.96 -6.54
CA VAL A 150 -5.14 6.85 -6.83
C VAL A 150 -5.10 6.56 -8.32
N LEU A 151 -4.68 5.36 -8.69
CA LEU A 151 -4.61 4.90 -10.07
C LEU A 151 -5.64 3.77 -10.25
N HIS A 152 -6.57 3.92 -11.20
CA HIS A 152 -7.70 3.01 -11.32
C HIS A 152 -8.11 2.75 -12.77
N GLY A 153 -8.55 1.52 -13.06
CA GLY A 153 -9.11 1.14 -14.35
C GLY A 153 -10.59 1.49 -14.47
N ALA A 154 -11.00 2.06 -15.59
CA ALA A 154 -12.39 2.47 -15.80
C ALA A 154 -13.35 1.27 -15.92
N GLU A 155 -12.85 0.13 -16.41
CA GLU A 155 -13.61 -1.11 -16.62
C GLU A 155 -13.36 -2.15 -15.50
N ASP A 156 -12.84 -1.72 -14.35
CA ASP A 156 -12.56 -2.60 -13.22
C ASP A 156 -13.85 -3.19 -12.63
N LYS A 157 -13.99 -4.51 -12.76
CA LYS A 157 -15.15 -5.26 -12.25
C LYS A 157 -15.03 -5.66 -10.79
N VAL A 158 -13.83 -5.64 -10.24
CA VAL A 158 -13.55 -6.01 -8.84
C VAL A 158 -13.69 -4.80 -7.92
N ALA A 159 -13.31 -3.64 -8.41
CA ALA A 159 -13.32 -2.37 -7.70
C ALA A 159 -14.16 -1.34 -8.46
N PRO A 160 -15.49 -1.30 -8.20
CA PRO A 160 -16.39 -0.41 -8.95
C PRO A 160 -16.02 1.07 -8.76
N LEU A 161 -16.17 1.87 -9.80
CA LEU A 161 -15.89 3.31 -9.78
C LEU A 161 -16.59 4.05 -8.62
N THR A 162 -17.79 3.59 -8.24
CA THR A 162 -18.56 4.17 -7.11
C THR A 162 -17.83 4.05 -5.78
N SER A 163 -17.12 2.94 -5.52
CA SER A 163 -16.34 2.76 -4.28
C SER A 163 -15.12 3.67 -4.26
N VAL A 164 -14.47 3.83 -5.41
CA VAL A 164 -13.31 4.74 -5.56
C VAL A 164 -13.77 6.19 -5.41
N ALA A 165 -14.88 6.59 -6.05
CA ALA A 165 -15.42 7.94 -5.96
C ALA A 165 -15.75 8.33 -4.50
N ASN A 166 -16.35 7.43 -3.73
CA ASN A 166 -16.64 7.67 -2.32
C ASN A 166 -15.37 7.90 -1.50
N MET A 167 -14.33 7.08 -1.71
CA MET A 167 -13.05 7.26 -1.02
C MET A 167 -12.36 8.58 -1.41
N VAL A 168 -12.40 8.94 -2.69
CA VAL A 168 -11.85 10.21 -3.19
C VAL A 168 -12.63 11.41 -2.63
N ASP A 169 -13.96 11.29 -2.50
CA ASP A 169 -14.78 12.35 -1.90
C ASP A 169 -14.44 12.56 -0.41
N ASP A 170 -14.21 11.51 0.35
CA ASP A 170 -13.74 11.60 1.73
C ASP A 170 -12.41 12.36 1.84
N LEU A 171 -11.44 12.10 0.93
CA LEU A 171 -10.18 12.84 0.86
C LEU A 171 -10.41 14.33 0.55
N ARG A 172 -11.30 14.62 -0.40
CA ARG A 172 -11.67 15.99 -0.80
C ARG A 172 -12.29 16.75 0.37
N VAL A 173 -13.25 16.16 1.07
CA VAL A 173 -13.93 16.75 2.22
C VAL A 173 -12.95 17.02 3.36
N ALA A 174 -12.01 16.12 3.59
CA ALA A 174 -10.95 16.27 4.60
C ALA A 174 -9.83 17.22 4.17
N LYS A 175 -9.86 17.77 2.95
CA LYS A 175 -8.82 18.63 2.36
C LYS A 175 -7.44 17.96 2.29
N VAL A 176 -7.41 16.66 2.17
CA VAL A 176 -6.17 15.91 1.90
C VAL A 176 -5.76 16.14 0.45
N PRO A 177 -4.52 16.53 0.15
CA PRO A 177 -4.06 16.65 -1.24
C PRO A 177 -4.09 15.27 -1.92
N PHE A 178 -4.74 15.19 -3.08
CA PHE A 178 -4.79 13.94 -3.86
C PHE A 178 -4.74 14.20 -5.36
N GLN A 179 -4.37 13.15 -6.09
CA GLN A 179 -4.52 13.02 -7.52
C GLN A 179 -5.24 11.69 -7.79
N TYR A 180 -6.22 11.72 -8.69
CA TYR A 180 -6.95 10.53 -9.13
C TYR A 180 -6.82 10.42 -10.65
N GLU A 181 -6.31 9.28 -11.11
CA GLU A 181 -6.16 8.98 -12.52
C GLU A 181 -6.99 7.75 -12.89
N LEU A 182 -7.86 7.93 -13.88
CA LEU A 182 -8.74 6.90 -14.41
C LEU A 182 -8.28 6.51 -15.81
N TYR A 183 -8.05 5.22 -16.02
CA TYR A 183 -7.52 4.67 -17.27
C TYR A 183 -8.63 3.94 -18.01
N SER A 184 -9.06 4.51 -19.13
CA SER A 184 -10.02 3.88 -20.06
C SER A 184 -9.44 2.61 -20.68
N GLY A 185 -10.30 1.60 -20.92
CA GLY A 185 -9.90 0.31 -21.48
C GLY A 185 -9.10 -0.58 -20.54
N THR A 186 -9.03 -0.22 -19.24
CA THR A 186 -8.27 -0.96 -18.21
C THR A 186 -9.22 -1.48 -17.15
N GLY A 187 -9.11 -2.79 -16.81
CA GLY A 187 -9.91 -3.44 -15.79
C GLY A 187 -9.18 -4.48 -15.01
#